data_eee05cac019e4b7a8ed87640096efbc4
#
_entry.id   eee05cac019e4b7a8ed87640096efbc4
#
_cell.length_a   1.000
_cell.length_b   1.000
_cell.length_c   1.000
_cell.angle_alpha   90.00
_cell.angle_beta   90.00
_cell.angle_gamma   90.00
#
_symmetry.space_group_name_H-M   'P 1'
#
loop_
_entity.id
_entity.type
_entity.pdbx_description
1 polymer ?
#
loop_
_entity_poly.entity_id
_entity_poly.type
_entity_poly.pdbx_seq_one_letter_code
_entity_poly.pdbx_strand_id
1 'polypeptide(L)'
;SHKKTTGETTIYEKEDRWQGTLDYSWTPVYKPFEPFKGIKTKSKWLDIMRQFSLNWMPQNVSFGADLNRSYYELQERDLESTENSKLPLTFSQQFLMNRDFALRWDLTKNIHMNFTSATHAEIEEPYTPVNKDLYPDRYEAWKDSVWTSIKNLGTPLDYTQSFSLTVKSPLDKLPLLNWTLMDASYKSNYNWVRGSTLEDGRSLGNTISNNRDISFNGTFNLERLYNNIPFLKKVHDKFNKDTRNTRNITKPKLPKPKINNATTKAEADAQAQKKALPSNKKGFEKEITLMPDSVISVNHSRKTKRIIVSAKYPDGKAFPIKYKVRDDNTIRILNKVDSAMNVKVSVIAKEPLGE
;
A
#
# COMPACT_ATOMS: atom_id res chain seq x y z
N SER A 1 24.28 18.74 12.69
CA SER A 1 25.48 18.94 11.85
C SER A 1 25.85 20.42 11.89
N HIS A 2 27.11 20.72 12.14
CA HIS A 2 27.67 22.09 12.14
C HIS A 2 28.87 22.09 11.19
N LYS A 3 28.87 23.02 10.25
CA LYS A 3 29.99 23.20 9.30
C LYS A 3 30.39 24.68 9.30
N LYS A 4 31.67 24.95 9.41
CA LYS A 4 32.25 26.29 9.26
C LYS A 4 33.41 26.21 8.28
N THR A 5 33.40 27.08 7.30
CA THR A 5 34.42 27.17 6.25
C THR A 5 34.96 28.60 6.18
N THR A 6 36.25 28.76 5.91
CA THR A 6 36.88 30.07 5.64
C THR A 6 37.67 29.96 4.36
N GLY A 7 37.75 31.03 3.59
CA GLY A 7 38.44 31.05 2.30
C GLY A 7 39.06 32.44 2.01
N GLU A 8 39.64 32.55 0.82
CA GLU A 8 40.30 33.77 0.38
C GLU A 8 39.30 34.93 0.20
N THR A 9 38.15 34.62 -0.43
CA THR A 9 37.04 35.55 -0.63
C THR A 9 36.00 35.49 0.47
N THR A 10 35.95 34.39 1.23
CA THR A 10 34.96 34.12 2.26
C THR A 10 35.57 34.32 3.66
N ILE A 11 35.04 35.26 4.42
CA ILE A 11 35.45 35.46 5.83
C ILE A 11 35.04 34.28 6.67
N TYR A 12 33.77 33.88 6.55
CA TYR A 12 33.26 32.62 7.04
C TYR A 12 31.94 32.23 6.34
N GLU A 13 31.75 30.95 6.22
CA GLU A 13 30.50 30.30 5.86
C GLU A 13 30.15 29.35 6.98
N LYS A 14 28.90 29.45 7.49
CA LYS A 14 28.42 28.64 8.60
C LYS A 14 27.11 27.98 8.19
N GLU A 15 27.04 26.67 8.38
CA GLU A 15 25.82 25.91 8.18
C GLU A 15 25.52 25.07 9.42
N ASP A 16 24.39 25.30 10.02
CA ASP A 16 23.87 24.55 11.16
C ASP A 16 22.59 23.79 10.74
N ARG A 17 22.63 22.49 10.82
CA ARG A 17 21.47 21.62 10.61
C ARG A 17 21.18 20.84 11.89
N TRP A 18 19.94 20.94 12.32
CA TRP A 18 19.44 20.23 13.48
C TRP A 18 18.16 19.49 13.11
N GLN A 19 18.02 18.25 13.58
CA GLN A 19 16.85 17.41 13.40
C GLN A 19 16.51 16.73 14.72
N GLY A 20 15.24 16.73 15.08
CA GLY A 20 14.70 16.01 16.22
C GLY A 20 13.45 15.27 15.79
N THR A 21 13.32 14.01 16.19
CA THR A 21 12.16 13.17 15.90
C THR A 21 11.58 12.63 17.19
N LEU A 22 10.25 12.57 17.25
CA LEU A 22 9.49 11.97 18.34
C LEU A 22 8.42 11.10 17.74
N ASP A 23 8.53 9.78 17.95
CA ASP A 23 7.54 8.81 17.50
C ASP A 23 6.94 8.10 18.71
N TYR A 24 5.63 8.08 18.75
CA TYR A 24 4.86 7.36 19.77
C TYR A 24 3.85 6.44 19.09
N SER A 25 3.85 5.19 19.48
CA SER A 25 2.85 4.21 19.00
C SER A 25 2.29 3.43 20.19
N TRP A 26 0.98 3.44 20.30
CA TRP A 26 0.25 2.74 21.33
C TRP A 26 -0.64 1.66 20.72
N THR A 27 -0.38 0.42 21.09
CA THR A 27 -1.12 -0.75 20.63
C THR A 27 -1.66 -1.50 21.84
N PRO A 28 -2.86 -1.14 22.32
CA PRO A 28 -3.43 -1.72 23.53
C PRO A 28 -3.80 -3.19 23.32
N VAL A 29 -3.46 -4.02 24.30
CA VAL A 29 -3.91 -5.40 24.36
C VAL A 29 -5.18 -5.45 25.21
N TYR A 30 -6.30 -5.79 24.59
CA TYR A 30 -7.60 -5.85 25.27
C TYR A 30 -8.41 -7.06 24.78
N LYS A 31 -9.42 -7.41 25.57
CA LYS A 31 -10.40 -8.43 25.16
C LYS A 31 -11.62 -7.73 24.56
N PRO A 32 -12.10 -8.16 23.39
CA PRO A 32 -13.33 -7.63 22.83
C PRO A 32 -14.52 -7.90 23.75
N PHE A 33 -15.44 -6.97 23.82
CA PHE A 33 -16.70 -7.14 24.53
C PHE A 33 -17.66 -7.97 23.66
N GLU A 34 -18.01 -9.16 24.13
CA GLU A 34 -18.88 -10.14 23.45
C GLU A 34 -20.17 -10.36 24.28
N PRO A 35 -21.16 -9.45 24.20
CA PRO A 35 -22.34 -9.47 25.09
C PRO A 35 -23.22 -10.71 24.92
N PHE A 36 -23.21 -11.30 23.75
CA PHE A 36 -24.10 -12.41 23.39
C PHE A 36 -23.42 -13.78 23.36
N LYS A 37 -22.17 -13.87 23.79
CA LYS A 37 -21.38 -15.12 23.81
C LYS A 37 -22.03 -16.22 24.65
N GLY A 38 -22.74 -15.84 25.71
CA GLY A 38 -23.40 -16.78 26.63
C GLY A 38 -24.68 -17.45 26.08
N ILE A 39 -25.16 -17.04 24.92
CA ILE A 39 -26.38 -17.61 24.33
C ILE A 39 -26.10 -19.01 23.81
N LYS A 40 -26.60 -20.03 24.48
CA LYS A 40 -26.42 -21.45 24.15
C LYS A 40 -27.42 -22.01 23.14
N THR A 41 -28.03 -21.16 22.31
CA THR A 41 -29.03 -21.57 21.32
C THR A 41 -28.37 -22.18 20.10
N LYS A 42 -28.92 -23.27 19.56
CA LYS A 42 -28.50 -23.90 18.29
C LYS A 42 -29.11 -23.25 17.05
N SER A 43 -29.81 -22.13 17.21
CA SER A 43 -30.45 -21.43 16.10
C SER A 43 -29.43 -20.71 15.24
N LYS A 44 -29.35 -21.05 13.96
CA LYS A 44 -28.48 -20.39 12.97
C LYS A 44 -28.81 -18.90 12.78
N TRP A 45 -30.03 -18.47 13.04
CA TRP A 45 -30.44 -17.05 12.97
C TRP A 45 -29.80 -16.20 14.06
N LEU A 46 -29.52 -16.79 15.23
CA LEU A 46 -28.88 -16.08 16.34
C LEU A 46 -27.32 -16.15 16.27
N ASP A 47 -26.77 -16.83 15.29
CA ASP A 47 -25.33 -16.90 15.11
C ASP A 47 -24.69 -15.52 14.83
N ILE A 48 -25.40 -14.62 14.12
CA ILE A 48 -24.97 -13.24 13.94
C ILE A 48 -24.82 -12.52 15.29
N MET A 49 -25.82 -12.62 16.15
CA MET A 49 -25.79 -11.97 17.45
C MET A 49 -24.68 -12.58 18.34
N ARG A 50 -24.55 -13.91 18.33
CA ARG A 50 -23.53 -14.60 19.13
C ARG A 50 -22.11 -14.25 18.70
N GLN A 51 -21.90 -14.00 17.41
CA GLN A 51 -20.59 -13.63 16.86
C GLN A 51 -20.30 -12.12 16.95
N PHE A 52 -21.28 -11.33 17.42
CA PHE A 52 -21.08 -9.90 17.61
C PHE A 52 -20.00 -9.66 18.68
N SER A 53 -19.01 -8.89 18.32
CA SER A 53 -17.94 -8.44 19.22
C SER A 53 -17.68 -6.96 19.01
N LEU A 54 -17.62 -6.23 20.09
CA LEU A 54 -17.31 -4.80 20.08
C LEU A 54 -15.90 -4.58 20.65
N ASN A 55 -15.05 -3.95 19.89
CA ASN A 55 -13.75 -3.51 20.35
C ASN A 55 -13.88 -2.05 20.83
N TRP A 56 -13.83 -1.87 22.13
CA TRP A 56 -14.00 -0.57 22.78
C TRP A 56 -12.73 0.28 22.76
N MET A 57 -11.57 -0.31 22.40
CA MET A 57 -10.30 0.38 22.20
C MET A 57 -9.83 0.28 20.75
N PRO A 58 -9.08 1.26 20.25
CA PRO A 58 -8.43 1.15 18.94
C PRO A 58 -7.34 0.09 18.92
N GLN A 59 -7.01 -0.45 17.77
CA GLN A 59 -5.91 -1.39 17.59
C GLN A 59 -4.56 -0.69 17.60
N ASN A 60 -4.50 0.52 17.06
CA ASN A 60 -3.29 1.31 17.03
C ASN A 60 -3.62 2.79 17.06
N VAL A 61 -2.87 3.54 17.84
CA VAL A 61 -2.81 5.00 17.83
C VAL A 61 -1.34 5.37 17.71
N SER A 62 -0.97 6.10 16.69
CA SER A 62 0.39 6.60 16.53
C SER A 62 0.41 8.11 16.34
N PHE A 63 1.45 8.71 16.86
CA PHE A 63 1.75 10.12 16.73
C PHE A 63 3.23 10.27 16.43
N GLY A 64 3.56 10.99 15.37
CA GLY A 64 4.91 11.38 15.00
C GLY A 64 5.06 12.89 15.03
N ALA A 65 6.25 13.37 15.35
CA ALA A 65 6.63 14.76 15.24
C ALA A 65 8.11 14.86 14.83
N ASP A 66 8.36 15.56 13.73
CA ASP A 66 9.70 15.83 13.21
C ASP A 66 9.97 17.33 13.22
N LEU A 67 11.06 17.70 13.83
CA LEU A 67 11.57 19.08 13.86
C LEU A 67 12.85 19.14 13.03
N ASN A 68 12.88 19.98 12.01
CA ASN A 68 14.01 20.17 11.12
C ASN A 68 14.37 21.64 11.02
N ARG A 69 15.53 22.01 11.52
CA ARG A 69 16.07 23.37 11.43
C ARG A 69 17.31 23.39 10.55
N SER A 70 17.34 24.31 9.59
CA SER A 70 18.49 24.64 8.76
C SER A 70 18.77 26.13 8.89
N TYR A 71 19.98 26.48 9.27
CA TYR A 71 20.47 27.85 9.34
C TYR A 71 21.75 27.96 8.52
N TYR A 72 21.80 28.94 7.63
CA TYR A 72 22.95 29.22 6.79
C TYR A 72 23.33 30.69 6.95
N GLU A 73 24.62 30.97 7.05
CA GLU A 73 25.18 32.32 7.21
C GLU A 73 26.49 32.42 6.42
N LEU A 74 26.59 33.46 5.59
CA LEU A 74 27.73 33.72 4.74
C LEU A 74 28.20 35.17 4.93
N GLN A 75 29.47 35.36 5.25
CA GLN A 75 30.13 36.63 5.32
C GLN A 75 31.28 36.67 4.31
N GLU A 76 31.14 37.49 3.31
CA GLU A 76 32.17 37.69 2.28
C GLU A 76 33.00 38.95 2.49
N ARG A 77 34.20 38.96 1.86
CA ARG A 77 35.06 40.16 1.82
C ARG A 77 34.70 40.98 0.62
N ASP A 78 34.78 42.28 0.78
CA ASP A 78 34.75 43.20 -0.33
C ASP A 78 36.17 43.30 -0.91
N LEU A 79 36.34 42.73 -2.11
CA LEU A 79 37.63 42.72 -2.82
C LEU A 79 37.91 43.98 -3.62
N GLU A 80 36.91 44.82 -3.83
CA GLU A 80 37.04 46.08 -4.57
C GLU A 80 37.42 47.24 -3.65
N SER A 81 37.22 47.13 -2.39
CA SER A 81 37.52 48.17 -1.38
C SER A 81 38.95 48.03 -0.86
N THR A 82 39.65 49.15 -0.81
CA THR A 82 41.05 49.25 -0.30
C THR A 82 41.12 49.04 1.22
N GLU A 83 40.02 49.24 1.91
CA GLU A 83 39.87 48.91 3.32
C GLU A 83 39.27 47.48 3.44
N ASN A 84 39.73 46.72 4.43
CA ASN A 84 39.24 45.35 4.70
C ASN A 84 37.73 45.32 5.05
N SER A 85 36.91 45.85 4.12
CA SER A 85 35.47 45.98 4.31
C SER A 85 34.78 44.61 4.06
N LYS A 86 33.64 44.45 4.70
CA LYS A 86 32.82 43.22 4.62
C LYS A 86 31.58 43.54 3.82
N LEU A 87 31.22 42.63 2.90
CA LEU A 87 29.92 42.68 2.26
C LEU A 87 28.80 42.47 3.29
N PRO A 88 27.55 42.87 3.01
CA PRO A 88 26.43 42.60 3.90
C PRO A 88 26.32 41.12 4.22
N LEU A 89 25.98 40.77 5.45
CA LEU A 89 25.80 39.41 5.89
C LEU A 89 24.61 38.77 5.17
N THR A 90 24.85 37.69 4.48
CA THR A 90 23.81 36.88 3.87
C THR A 90 23.46 35.73 4.79
N PHE A 91 22.18 35.53 5.09
CA PHE A 91 21.73 34.41 5.91
C PHE A 91 20.40 33.87 5.40
N SER A 92 20.17 32.58 5.65
CA SER A 92 18.93 31.88 5.38
C SER A 92 18.59 31.01 6.58
N GLN A 93 17.33 31.00 6.95
CA GLN A 93 16.84 30.19 8.04
C GLN A 93 15.52 29.53 7.66
N GLN A 94 15.39 28.28 8.08
CA GLN A 94 14.17 27.51 7.89
C GLN A 94 14.02 26.56 9.08
N PHE A 95 12.87 26.62 9.73
CA PHE A 95 12.56 25.70 10.81
C PHE A 95 11.17 25.11 10.58
N LEU A 96 11.13 23.82 10.27
CA LEU A 96 9.92 23.07 9.95
C LEU A 96 9.59 22.10 11.08
N MET A 97 8.29 21.94 11.31
CA MET A 97 7.71 20.96 12.22
C MET A 97 6.67 20.15 11.46
N ASN A 98 6.97 18.87 11.23
CA ASN A 98 6.01 17.93 10.65
C ASN A 98 5.37 17.14 11.77
N ARG A 99 4.07 16.89 11.67
CA ARG A 99 3.31 16.13 12.65
C ARG A 99 2.41 15.17 11.90
N ASP A 100 2.42 13.92 12.30
CA ASP A 100 1.50 12.92 11.79
C ASP A 100 0.76 12.23 12.93
N PHE A 101 -0.47 11.87 12.63
CA PHE A 101 -1.32 11.11 13.52
C PHE A 101 -2.02 10.01 12.74
N ALA A 102 -2.01 8.79 13.27
CA ALA A 102 -2.76 7.70 12.69
C ALA A 102 -3.52 6.93 13.77
N LEU A 103 -4.76 6.61 13.45
CA LEU A 103 -5.68 5.83 14.25
C LEU A 103 -6.23 4.69 13.43
N ARG A 104 -6.06 3.46 13.91
CA ARG A 104 -6.74 2.28 13.39
C ARG A 104 -7.67 1.72 14.43
N TRP A 105 -8.95 1.62 14.08
CA TRP A 105 -9.98 1.10 14.97
C TRP A 105 -10.89 0.11 14.26
N ASP A 106 -10.78 -1.15 14.61
CA ASP A 106 -11.70 -2.21 14.17
C ASP A 106 -12.84 -2.31 15.20
N LEU A 107 -13.86 -1.44 15.07
CA LEU A 107 -14.99 -1.35 15.99
C LEU A 107 -15.66 -2.70 16.24
N THR A 108 -15.81 -3.50 15.18
CA THR A 108 -16.32 -4.86 15.22
C THR A 108 -15.49 -5.72 14.24
N LYS A 109 -15.75 -7.03 14.20
CA LYS A 109 -15.16 -7.93 13.18
C LYS A 109 -15.45 -7.51 11.74
N ASN A 110 -16.49 -6.68 11.54
CA ASN A 110 -17.00 -6.30 10.23
C ASN A 110 -16.88 -4.80 9.93
N ILE A 111 -16.50 -3.98 10.90
CA ILE A 111 -16.41 -2.52 10.75
C ILE A 111 -15.00 -2.10 11.10
N HIS A 112 -14.30 -1.60 10.08
CA HIS A 112 -12.91 -1.17 10.18
C HIS A 112 -12.82 0.32 9.85
N MET A 113 -12.18 1.08 10.71
CA MET A 113 -11.98 2.51 10.58
C MET A 113 -10.49 2.82 10.62
N ASN A 114 -10.03 3.61 9.66
CA ASN A 114 -8.69 4.17 9.67
C ASN A 114 -8.79 5.69 9.49
N PHE A 115 -8.02 6.40 10.27
CA PHE A 115 -7.86 7.83 10.19
C PHE A 115 -6.38 8.16 10.17
N THR A 116 -5.95 9.02 9.27
CA THR A 116 -4.60 9.54 9.22
C THR A 116 -4.64 11.03 8.99
N SER A 117 -3.76 11.77 9.62
CA SER A 117 -3.57 13.19 9.34
C SER A 117 -2.08 13.52 9.37
N ALA A 118 -1.68 14.43 8.50
CA ALA A 118 -0.33 14.98 8.45
C ALA A 118 -0.41 16.51 8.35
N THR A 119 0.45 17.20 9.07
CA THR A 119 0.57 18.65 9.08
C THR A 119 2.02 19.02 8.90
N HIS A 120 2.32 19.84 7.91
CA HIS A 120 3.60 20.53 7.82
C HIS A 120 3.40 21.94 8.34
N ALA A 121 4.23 22.36 9.27
CA ALA A 121 4.16 23.67 9.90
C ALA A 121 5.53 24.31 9.93
N GLU A 122 5.55 25.62 9.91
CA GLU A 122 6.74 26.44 10.09
C GLU A 122 6.80 26.92 11.54
N ILE A 123 7.96 26.77 12.16
CA ILE A 123 8.27 27.42 13.43
C ILE A 123 8.76 28.82 13.12
N GLU A 124 8.01 29.81 13.54
CA GLU A 124 8.34 31.21 13.28
C GLU A 124 9.61 31.62 14.04
N GLU A 125 10.60 32.03 13.28
CA GLU A 125 11.85 32.60 13.79
C GLU A 125 11.92 34.09 13.43
N PRO A 126 12.41 34.99 14.31
CA PRO A 126 12.74 36.33 13.89
C PRO A 126 13.75 36.30 12.75
N TYR A 127 13.51 37.08 11.69
CA TYR A 127 14.42 37.15 10.55
C TYR A 127 15.63 38.01 10.90
N THR A 128 16.50 37.48 11.77
CA THR A 128 17.73 38.13 12.24
C THR A 128 18.84 37.11 12.38
N PRO A 129 20.11 37.50 12.15
CA PRO A 129 21.23 36.59 12.38
C PRO A 129 21.25 36.12 13.84
N VAL A 130 21.34 34.79 14.02
CA VAL A 130 21.32 34.17 15.36
C VAL A 130 22.74 33.77 15.73
N ASN A 131 23.44 34.72 16.38
CA ASN A 131 24.78 34.48 16.90
C ASN A 131 24.84 34.89 18.40
N LYS A 132 24.94 33.89 19.27
CA LYS A 132 24.95 34.07 20.71
C LYS A 132 26.13 34.91 21.20
N ASP A 133 27.29 34.75 20.56
CA ASP A 133 28.54 35.42 21.00
C ASP A 133 28.58 36.90 20.57
N LEU A 134 27.98 37.20 19.42
CA LEU A 134 27.95 38.58 18.88
C LEU A 134 26.72 39.36 19.35
N TYR A 135 25.57 38.70 19.51
CA TYR A 135 24.29 39.36 19.79
C TYR A 135 23.47 38.58 20.84
N PRO A 136 23.89 38.55 22.12
CA PRO A 136 23.24 37.76 23.16
C PRO A 136 21.75 38.12 23.36
N ASP A 137 21.38 39.39 23.31
CA ASP A 137 19.99 39.85 23.48
C ASP A 137 19.08 39.35 22.35
N ARG A 138 19.58 39.36 21.10
CA ARG A 138 18.85 38.83 19.95
C ARG A 138 18.69 37.29 20.03
N TYR A 139 19.69 36.63 20.57
CA TYR A 139 19.62 35.18 20.77
C TYR A 139 18.55 34.78 21.80
N GLU A 140 18.43 35.50 22.90
CA GLU A 140 17.38 35.25 23.90
C GLU A 140 15.98 35.54 23.32
N ALA A 141 15.81 36.67 22.61
CA ALA A 141 14.55 36.99 21.92
C ALA A 141 14.17 35.92 20.86
N TRP A 142 15.15 35.45 20.11
CA TRP A 142 14.96 34.33 19.18
C TRP A 142 14.49 33.06 19.88
N LYS A 143 15.16 32.69 20.97
CA LYS A 143 14.84 31.49 21.76
C LYS A 143 13.41 31.57 22.32
N ASP A 144 12.98 32.71 22.83
CA ASP A 144 11.62 32.88 23.36
C ASP A 144 10.57 32.82 22.27
N SER A 145 10.83 33.42 21.09
CA SER A 145 9.96 33.33 19.92
C SER A 145 9.80 31.91 19.45
N VAL A 146 10.91 31.20 19.23
CA VAL A 146 10.94 29.80 18.79
C VAL A 146 10.22 28.92 19.80
N TRP A 147 10.47 29.08 21.09
CA TRP A 147 9.82 28.28 22.12
C TRP A 147 8.32 28.52 22.19
N THR A 148 7.88 29.77 21.98
CA THR A 148 6.47 30.11 21.87
C THR A 148 5.82 29.51 20.65
N SER A 149 6.50 29.56 19.49
CA SER A 149 6.03 28.94 18.25
C SER A 149 5.92 27.42 18.39
N ILE A 150 6.90 26.74 19.00
CA ILE A 150 6.85 25.29 19.25
C ILE A 150 5.67 24.93 20.17
N LYS A 151 5.45 25.70 21.26
CA LYS A 151 4.29 25.48 22.15
C LYS A 151 2.97 25.62 21.42
N ASN A 152 2.88 26.53 20.47
CA ASN A 152 1.70 26.75 19.63
C ASN A 152 1.64 25.79 18.43
N LEU A 153 2.56 24.81 18.35
CA LEU A 153 2.65 23.82 17.28
C LEU A 153 2.97 24.41 15.91
N GLY A 154 3.60 25.56 15.85
CA GLY A 154 3.98 26.25 14.62
C GLY A 154 2.79 26.80 13.82
N THR A 155 3.09 27.49 12.74
CA THR A 155 2.10 28.00 11.79
C THR A 155 1.93 26.99 10.65
N PRO A 156 0.74 26.38 10.47
CA PRO A 156 0.55 25.35 9.47
C PRO A 156 0.76 25.90 8.04
N LEU A 157 1.48 25.15 7.22
CA LEU A 157 1.68 25.40 5.79
C LEU A 157 0.69 24.56 4.96
N ASP A 158 0.55 23.31 5.33
CA ASP A 158 -0.44 22.41 4.77
C ASP A 158 -0.96 21.41 5.81
N TYR A 159 -2.12 20.88 5.53
CA TYR A 159 -2.79 19.87 6.33
C TYR A 159 -3.47 18.88 5.42
N THR A 160 -3.18 17.61 5.59
CA THR A 160 -3.84 16.50 4.89
C THR A 160 -4.52 15.58 5.88
N GLN A 161 -5.70 15.12 5.54
CA GLN A 161 -6.46 14.17 6.34
C GLN A 161 -7.05 13.11 5.43
N SER A 162 -6.93 11.85 5.84
CA SER A 162 -7.59 10.73 5.17
C SER A 162 -8.40 9.94 6.19
N PHE A 163 -9.65 9.70 5.86
CA PHE A 163 -10.56 8.87 6.63
C PHE A 163 -11.08 7.74 5.76
N SER A 164 -11.04 6.51 6.25
CA SER A 164 -11.66 5.36 5.59
C SER A 164 -12.46 4.52 6.57
N LEU A 165 -13.66 4.18 6.18
CA LEU A 165 -14.57 3.30 6.90
C LEU A 165 -14.97 2.16 5.96
N THR A 166 -14.72 0.93 6.37
CA THR A 166 -15.14 -0.26 5.63
C THR A 166 -16.10 -1.06 6.49
N VAL A 167 -17.25 -1.36 5.94
CA VAL A 167 -18.32 -2.13 6.58
C VAL A 167 -18.60 -3.38 5.76
N LYS A 168 -18.34 -4.55 6.32
CA LYS A 168 -18.69 -5.84 5.73
C LYS A 168 -20.02 -6.29 6.32
N SER A 169 -21.01 -6.52 5.46
CA SER A 169 -22.31 -6.98 5.93
C SER A 169 -22.24 -8.46 6.31
N PRO A 170 -22.66 -8.86 7.52
CA PRO A 170 -22.65 -10.25 7.96
C PRO A 170 -23.84 -11.06 7.44
N LEU A 171 -24.40 -10.72 6.28
CA LEU A 171 -25.55 -11.39 5.68
C LEU A 171 -25.24 -12.86 5.32
N ASP A 172 -23.99 -13.16 5.04
CA ASP A 172 -23.47 -14.52 4.80
C ASP A 172 -23.69 -15.48 6.01
N LYS A 173 -23.88 -14.94 7.20
CA LYS A 173 -24.17 -15.71 8.42
C LYS A 173 -25.65 -16.11 8.53
N LEU A 174 -26.54 -15.46 7.81
CA LEU A 174 -27.95 -15.80 7.79
C LEU A 174 -28.21 -17.01 6.88
N PRO A 175 -28.98 -18.02 7.34
CA PRO A 175 -29.20 -19.24 6.57
C PRO A 175 -29.83 -19.01 5.19
N LEU A 176 -30.66 -17.95 5.07
CA LEU A 176 -31.35 -17.59 3.83
C LEU A 176 -30.48 -16.73 2.92
N LEU A 177 -29.52 -15.97 3.47
CA LEU A 177 -28.70 -14.99 2.76
C LEU A 177 -27.22 -15.36 2.66
N ASN A 178 -26.85 -16.61 3.03
CA ASN A 178 -25.49 -17.13 3.03
C ASN A 178 -24.82 -17.16 1.62
N TRP A 179 -25.59 -16.92 0.59
CA TRP A 179 -25.16 -16.81 -0.80
C TRP A 179 -24.79 -15.38 -1.21
N THR A 180 -24.98 -14.39 -0.31
CA THR A 180 -24.68 -12.99 -0.55
C THR A 180 -23.48 -12.55 0.29
N LEU A 181 -22.55 -11.82 -0.33
CA LEU A 181 -21.47 -11.09 0.32
C LEU A 181 -21.61 -9.64 -0.09
N MET A 182 -21.74 -8.74 0.87
CA MET A 182 -21.86 -7.31 0.62
C MET A 182 -20.88 -6.55 1.51
N ASP A 183 -20.17 -5.62 0.91
CA ASP A 183 -19.34 -4.65 1.62
C ASP A 183 -19.59 -3.24 1.09
N ALA A 184 -19.47 -2.29 2.00
CA ALA A 184 -19.51 -0.88 1.70
C ALA A 184 -18.22 -0.24 2.20
N SER A 185 -17.67 0.68 1.43
CA SER A 185 -16.55 1.50 1.88
C SER A 185 -16.84 2.98 1.64
N TYR A 186 -16.45 3.76 2.62
CA TYR A 186 -16.45 5.22 2.56
C TYR A 186 -15.02 5.69 2.72
N LYS A 187 -14.54 6.53 1.81
CA LYS A 187 -13.25 7.18 1.89
C LYS A 187 -13.43 8.67 1.72
N SER A 188 -12.73 9.45 2.52
CA SER A 188 -12.72 10.91 2.40
C SER A 188 -11.30 11.40 2.59
N ASN A 189 -10.85 12.24 1.67
CA ASN A 189 -9.57 12.92 1.76
C ASN A 189 -9.84 14.43 1.80
N TYR A 190 -9.23 15.08 2.75
CA TYR A 190 -9.24 16.53 2.91
C TYR A 190 -7.81 17.03 2.80
N ASN A 191 -7.61 18.06 2.02
CA ASN A 191 -6.33 18.74 1.87
C ASN A 191 -6.55 20.25 1.97
N TRP A 192 -5.77 20.88 2.83
CA TRP A 192 -5.71 22.32 3.00
C TRP A 192 -4.27 22.77 2.79
N VAL A 193 -4.10 23.83 2.02
CA VAL A 193 -2.80 24.43 1.74
C VAL A 193 -2.91 25.94 2.00
N ARG A 194 -1.97 26.48 2.76
CA ARG A 194 -1.86 27.91 3.03
C ARG A 194 -1.54 28.66 1.76
N GLY A 195 -2.28 29.73 1.48
CA GLY A 195 -2.02 30.59 0.34
C GLY A 195 -0.75 31.42 0.54
N SER A 196 -0.07 31.68 -0.56
CA SER A 196 1.08 32.58 -0.59
C SER A 196 0.64 34.02 -0.30
N THR A 197 1.51 34.77 0.36
CA THR A 197 1.37 36.21 0.53
C THR A 197 2.20 36.89 -0.55
N LEU A 198 1.60 37.84 -1.27
CA LEU A 198 2.29 38.65 -2.26
C LEU A 198 3.22 39.67 -1.56
N GLU A 199 4.16 40.25 -2.31
CA GLU A 199 5.10 41.26 -1.79
C GLU A 199 4.39 42.50 -1.23
N ASP A 200 3.18 42.79 -1.72
CA ASP A 200 2.33 43.90 -1.23
C ASP A 200 1.53 43.53 0.05
N GLY A 201 1.76 42.37 0.63
CA GLY A 201 1.11 41.89 1.86
C GLY A 201 -0.27 41.28 1.66
N ARG A 202 -0.80 41.21 0.42
CA ARG A 202 -2.08 40.56 0.14
C ARG A 202 -1.94 39.05 0.13
N SER A 203 -2.80 38.36 0.88
CA SER A 203 -2.90 36.90 0.84
C SER A 203 -3.71 36.46 -0.39
N LEU A 204 -3.22 35.46 -1.10
CA LEU A 204 -3.94 34.81 -2.19
C LEU A 204 -5.07 33.89 -1.72
N GLY A 205 -5.23 33.76 -0.42
CA GLY A 205 -6.20 32.86 0.22
C GLY A 205 -5.73 31.42 0.25
N ASN A 206 -6.36 30.61 1.08
CA ASN A 206 -6.01 29.22 1.28
C ASN A 206 -6.73 28.33 0.24
N THR A 207 -6.09 27.24 -0.16
CA THR A 207 -6.69 26.25 -1.05
C THR A 207 -7.22 25.09 -0.24
N ILE A 208 -8.47 24.71 -0.49
CA ILE A 208 -9.13 23.56 0.13
C ILE A 208 -9.53 22.59 -0.98
N SER A 209 -9.15 21.33 -0.83
CA SER A 209 -9.57 20.23 -1.70
C SER A 209 -10.17 19.12 -0.84
N ASN A 210 -11.38 18.70 -1.20
CA ASN A 210 -12.07 17.61 -0.52
C ASN A 210 -12.55 16.61 -1.56
N ASN A 211 -12.16 15.35 -1.38
CA ASN A 211 -12.62 14.23 -2.20
C ASN A 211 -13.30 13.19 -1.33
N ARG A 212 -14.42 12.67 -1.84
CA ARG A 212 -15.21 11.63 -1.17
C ARG A 212 -15.53 10.53 -2.15
N ASP A 213 -15.26 9.30 -1.75
CA ASP A 213 -15.58 8.08 -2.49
C ASP A 213 -16.46 7.16 -1.65
N ILE A 214 -17.55 6.69 -2.23
CA ILE A 214 -18.46 5.74 -1.61
C ILE A 214 -18.59 4.56 -2.56
N SER A 215 -18.22 3.37 -2.11
CA SER A 215 -18.35 2.16 -2.92
C SER A 215 -19.17 1.10 -2.21
N PHE A 216 -19.99 0.41 -3.00
CA PHE A 216 -20.77 -0.73 -2.58
C PHE A 216 -20.43 -1.90 -3.48
N ASN A 217 -20.00 -3.01 -2.90
CA ASN A 217 -19.68 -4.22 -3.62
C ASN A 217 -20.61 -5.34 -3.14
N GLY A 218 -21.18 -6.06 -4.10
CA GLY A 218 -22.03 -7.22 -3.83
C GLY A 218 -21.56 -8.42 -4.65
N THR A 219 -21.32 -9.53 -3.99
CA THR A 219 -21.01 -10.81 -4.64
C THR A 219 -22.11 -11.81 -4.31
N PHE A 220 -22.69 -12.41 -5.35
CA PHE A 220 -23.77 -13.36 -5.24
C PHE A 220 -23.31 -14.74 -5.69
N ASN A 221 -23.28 -15.70 -4.77
CA ASN A 221 -22.96 -17.08 -5.09
C ASN A 221 -24.25 -17.87 -5.36
N LEU A 222 -24.63 -17.96 -6.63
CA LEU A 222 -25.86 -18.61 -7.05
C LEU A 222 -25.85 -20.13 -6.78
N GLU A 223 -24.70 -20.77 -6.76
CA GLU A 223 -24.58 -22.19 -6.41
C GLU A 223 -25.01 -22.44 -4.97
N ARG A 224 -24.61 -21.58 -4.04
CA ARG A 224 -25.08 -21.64 -2.64
C ARG A 224 -26.59 -21.37 -2.54
N LEU A 225 -27.12 -20.44 -3.34
CA LEU A 225 -28.55 -20.18 -3.41
C LEU A 225 -29.32 -21.45 -3.85
N TYR A 226 -28.87 -22.11 -4.93
CA TYR A 226 -29.48 -23.35 -5.40
C TYR A 226 -29.44 -24.45 -4.35
N ASN A 227 -28.35 -24.56 -3.61
CA ASN A 227 -28.21 -25.56 -2.55
C ASN A 227 -29.12 -25.30 -1.34
N ASN A 228 -29.57 -24.04 -1.13
CA ASN A 228 -30.51 -23.68 -0.08
C ASN A 228 -31.96 -24.08 -0.41
N ILE A 229 -32.29 -24.25 -1.69
CA ILE A 229 -33.63 -24.62 -2.16
C ILE A 229 -33.64 -26.13 -2.45
N PRO A 230 -34.37 -26.97 -1.68
CA PRO A 230 -34.30 -28.42 -1.78
C PRO A 230 -34.61 -29.00 -3.19
N PHE A 231 -35.50 -28.31 -3.90
CA PHE A 231 -35.84 -28.68 -5.31
C PHE A 231 -34.66 -28.44 -6.23
N LEU A 232 -34.06 -27.24 -6.20
CA LEU A 232 -32.94 -26.87 -7.05
C LEU A 232 -31.68 -27.69 -6.70
N LYS A 233 -31.47 -28.00 -5.45
CA LYS A 233 -30.40 -28.89 -5.00
C LYS A 233 -30.52 -30.30 -5.63
N LYS A 234 -31.71 -30.88 -5.64
CA LYS A 234 -31.94 -32.20 -6.29
C LYS A 234 -31.62 -32.14 -7.77
N VAL A 235 -31.99 -31.09 -8.48
CA VAL A 235 -31.68 -30.89 -9.89
C VAL A 235 -30.17 -30.74 -10.10
N HIS A 236 -29.52 -29.91 -9.33
CA HIS A 236 -28.06 -29.67 -9.37
C HIS A 236 -27.27 -30.96 -9.10
N ASP A 237 -27.62 -31.74 -8.09
CA ASP A 237 -26.99 -33.01 -7.74
C ASP A 237 -27.18 -34.05 -8.83
N LYS A 238 -28.32 -34.04 -9.52
CA LYS A 238 -28.58 -34.92 -10.64
C LYS A 238 -27.67 -34.62 -11.84
N PHE A 239 -27.57 -33.35 -12.22
CA PHE A 239 -26.68 -32.93 -13.31
C PHE A 239 -25.19 -33.17 -12.99
N ASN A 240 -24.76 -32.92 -11.76
CA ASN A 240 -23.37 -33.17 -11.36
C ASN A 240 -23.01 -34.65 -11.28
N LYS A 241 -23.96 -35.52 -10.92
CA LYS A 241 -23.75 -36.99 -10.97
C LYS A 241 -23.58 -37.49 -12.42
N ASP A 242 -24.36 -36.97 -13.35
CA ASP A 242 -24.26 -37.33 -14.74
C ASP A 242 -22.91 -36.89 -15.35
N THR A 243 -22.43 -35.71 -14.99
CA THR A 243 -21.11 -35.19 -15.42
C THR A 243 -19.94 -35.98 -14.82
N ARG A 244 -20.06 -36.48 -13.59
CA ARG A 244 -19.04 -37.34 -12.97
C ARG A 244 -19.00 -38.72 -13.58
N ASN A 245 -20.15 -39.30 -13.94
CA ASN A 245 -20.22 -40.60 -14.63
C ASN A 245 -19.64 -40.54 -16.03
N THR A 246 -19.80 -39.44 -16.75
CA THR A 246 -19.22 -39.26 -18.10
C THR A 246 -17.69 -39.11 -18.06
N ARG A 247 -17.10 -38.63 -16.97
CA ARG A 247 -15.65 -38.53 -16.77
C ARG A 247 -14.98 -39.87 -16.40
N ASN A 248 -15.75 -40.85 -15.94
CA ASN A 248 -15.23 -42.19 -15.59
C ASN A 248 -15.27 -43.23 -16.73
N ILE A 249 -15.85 -42.87 -17.87
CA ILE A 249 -15.83 -43.73 -19.05
C ILE A 249 -14.62 -43.30 -19.90
N THR A 250 -13.56 -44.04 -19.76
CA THR A 250 -12.32 -44.14 -20.56
C THR A 250 -11.04 -43.73 -19.79
N LYS A 251 -10.70 -44.57 -18.82
CA LYS A 251 -9.27 -44.85 -18.60
C LYS A 251 -9.02 -46.28 -19.10
N PRO A 252 -8.29 -46.48 -20.21
CA PRO A 252 -7.78 -47.79 -20.55
C PRO A 252 -6.90 -48.29 -19.40
N LYS A 253 -7.18 -49.48 -18.86
CA LYS A 253 -6.29 -50.14 -17.92
C LYS A 253 -5.01 -50.48 -18.68
N LEU A 254 -3.95 -49.71 -18.48
CA LEU A 254 -2.61 -50.14 -18.87
C LEU A 254 -2.23 -51.40 -18.06
N PRO A 255 -1.69 -52.45 -18.71
CA PRO A 255 -1.22 -53.66 -18.03
C PRO A 255 -0.09 -53.26 -17.05
N LYS A 256 -0.18 -53.76 -15.82
CA LYS A 256 0.88 -53.57 -14.81
C LYS A 256 2.16 -54.24 -15.29
N PRO A 257 3.31 -53.55 -15.37
CA PRO A 257 4.57 -54.20 -15.66
C PRO A 257 4.93 -55.13 -14.48
N LYS A 258 5.28 -56.40 -14.80
CA LYS A 258 5.86 -57.34 -13.87
C LYS A 258 7.25 -56.80 -13.45
N ILE A 259 7.42 -56.44 -12.20
CA ILE A 259 8.70 -56.02 -11.65
C ILE A 259 9.46 -57.29 -11.24
N ASN A 260 10.54 -57.60 -11.93
CA ASN A 260 11.53 -58.57 -11.49
C ASN A 260 12.38 -57.93 -10.39
N ASN A 261 12.41 -58.63 -9.26
CA ASN A 261 13.23 -58.25 -8.09
C ASN A 261 14.71 -58.32 -8.43
N ALA A 262 15.38 -57.21 -8.62
CA ALA A 262 16.80 -57.01 -8.34
C ALA A 262 17.22 -55.57 -8.68
N THR A 263 17.05 -54.65 -7.75
CA THR A 263 17.77 -53.37 -7.76
C THR A 263 18.07 -52.94 -6.36
N THR A 264 19.31 -52.53 -6.14
CA THR A 264 19.93 -52.21 -4.86
C THR A 264 19.31 -51.00 -4.19
N LYS A 265 19.37 -50.98 -2.87
CA LYS A 265 18.79 -49.99 -1.96
C LYS A 265 19.14 -48.51 -2.28
N ALA A 266 20.23 -48.26 -3.02
CA ALA A 266 20.67 -46.93 -3.43
C ALA A 266 19.82 -46.30 -4.56
N GLU A 267 19.16 -47.09 -5.42
CA GLU A 267 18.29 -46.57 -6.49
C GLU A 267 16.86 -46.29 -6.02
N ALA A 268 16.44 -46.90 -4.90
CA ALA A 268 15.15 -46.64 -4.29
C ALA A 268 15.09 -45.26 -3.62
N ASP A 269 16.18 -44.83 -2.98
CA ASP A 269 16.28 -43.51 -2.34
C ASP A 269 16.37 -42.36 -3.36
N ALA A 270 16.99 -42.59 -4.50
CA ALA A 270 17.06 -41.60 -5.60
C ALA A 270 15.70 -41.43 -6.33
N GLN A 271 14.84 -42.47 -6.35
CA GLN A 271 13.50 -42.35 -6.91
C GLN A 271 12.47 -41.76 -5.93
N ALA A 272 12.67 -41.91 -4.63
CA ALA A 272 11.84 -41.28 -3.60
C ALA A 272 12.02 -39.75 -3.56
N GLN A 273 13.22 -39.25 -3.79
CA GLN A 273 13.47 -37.81 -3.87
C GLN A 273 12.92 -37.13 -5.14
N LYS A 274 12.69 -37.88 -6.23
CA LYS A 274 12.07 -37.35 -7.45
C LYS A 274 10.54 -37.25 -7.40
N LYS A 275 9.88 -37.80 -6.38
CA LYS A 275 8.41 -37.82 -6.25
C LYS A 275 7.86 -36.67 -5.39
N ALA A 276 8.66 -35.84 -4.84
CA ALA A 276 8.27 -34.78 -3.88
C ALA A 276 8.28 -33.35 -4.46
N LEU A 277 8.17 -33.16 -5.79
CA LEU A 277 7.92 -31.84 -6.36
C LEU A 277 6.63 -31.87 -7.18
N PRO A 278 5.63 -31.03 -6.86
CA PRO A 278 4.45 -30.89 -7.71
C PRO A 278 4.87 -30.22 -9.03
N SER A 279 4.78 -30.96 -10.13
CA SER A 279 5.26 -30.61 -11.47
C SER A 279 4.45 -29.55 -12.22
N ASN A 280 3.62 -28.74 -11.52
CA ASN A 280 2.73 -27.77 -12.16
C ASN A 280 3.09 -26.29 -11.95
N LYS A 281 4.24 -25.96 -11.35
CA LYS A 281 4.65 -24.57 -11.11
C LYS A 281 5.67 -23.98 -12.09
N LYS A 282 6.11 -24.71 -13.12
CA LYS A 282 6.94 -24.09 -14.18
C LYS A 282 6.03 -23.30 -15.12
N GLY A 283 6.04 -21.98 -15.01
CA GLY A 283 5.43 -21.07 -15.98
C GLY A 283 5.98 -21.33 -17.38
N PHE A 284 5.16 -21.14 -18.41
CA PHE A 284 5.64 -21.07 -19.78
C PHE A 284 6.42 -19.75 -19.93
N GLU A 285 7.65 -19.80 -20.39
CA GLU A 285 8.47 -18.63 -20.67
C GLU A 285 8.94 -18.67 -22.11
N LYS A 286 8.83 -17.55 -22.81
CA LYS A 286 9.30 -17.39 -24.18
C LYS A 286 9.79 -15.96 -24.40
N GLU A 287 10.95 -15.83 -25.04
CA GLU A 287 11.41 -14.56 -25.56
C GLU A 287 10.72 -14.28 -26.90
N ILE A 288 10.25 -13.06 -27.05
CA ILE A 288 9.60 -12.55 -28.26
C ILE A 288 10.13 -11.17 -28.60
N THR A 289 10.16 -10.89 -29.89
CA THR A 289 10.51 -9.56 -30.40
C THR A 289 9.21 -8.82 -30.72
N LEU A 290 8.93 -7.75 -30.00
CA LEU A 290 7.84 -6.83 -30.30
C LEU A 290 8.29 -5.92 -31.45
N MET A 291 7.49 -5.83 -32.50
CA MET A 291 7.76 -4.91 -33.63
C MET A 291 6.69 -3.81 -33.64
N PRO A 292 7.02 -2.61 -34.17
CA PRO A 292 6.05 -1.55 -34.35
C PRO A 292 4.82 -2.05 -35.13
N ASP A 293 3.64 -1.63 -34.69
CA ASP A 293 2.33 -1.93 -35.30
C ASP A 293 1.97 -3.41 -35.53
N SER A 294 2.67 -4.33 -34.87
CA SER A 294 2.41 -5.76 -34.99
C SER A 294 1.70 -6.34 -33.77
N VAL A 295 0.78 -7.28 -34.02
CA VAL A 295 0.11 -8.08 -32.99
C VAL A 295 0.73 -9.47 -32.96
N ILE A 296 1.34 -9.84 -31.85
CA ILE A 296 2.03 -11.11 -31.71
C ILE A 296 1.15 -12.11 -30.98
N SER A 297 0.98 -13.30 -31.56
CA SER A 297 0.29 -14.41 -30.89
C SER A 297 1.31 -15.36 -30.25
N VAL A 298 1.10 -15.65 -28.97
CA VAL A 298 1.95 -16.54 -28.18
C VAL A 298 1.13 -17.76 -27.76
N ASN A 299 1.56 -18.95 -28.20
CA ASN A 299 0.98 -20.19 -27.75
C ASN A 299 1.69 -20.64 -26.47
N HIS A 300 0.95 -20.72 -25.36
CA HIS A 300 1.46 -21.08 -24.03
C HIS A 300 1.12 -22.51 -23.62
N SER A 301 0.28 -23.22 -24.38
CA SER A 301 -0.08 -24.65 -24.19
C SER A 301 -0.57 -25.01 -22.78
N ARG A 302 -1.17 -24.05 -22.03
CA ARG A 302 -1.64 -24.27 -20.67
C ARG A 302 -3.05 -24.81 -20.55
N LYS A 303 -3.77 -24.92 -21.67
CA LYS A 303 -5.13 -25.47 -21.76
C LYS A 303 -6.12 -24.81 -20.81
N THR A 304 -5.96 -23.52 -20.58
CA THR A 304 -6.85 -22.72 -19.71
C THR A 304 -6.85 -21.26 -20.11
N LYS A 305 -8.02 -20.61 -20.01
CA LYS A 305 -8.17 -19.14 -20.16
C LYS A 305 -7.81 -18.38 -18.88
N ARG A 306 -7.71 -19.07 -17.74
CA ARG A 306 -7.34 -18.45 -16.45
C ARG A 306 -5.82 -18.42 -16.32
N ILE A 307 -5.21 -17.37 -16.78
CA ILE A 307 -3.75 -17.20 -16.82
C ILE A 307 -3.33 -15.85 -16.22
N ILE A 308 -2.12 -15.82 -15.72
CA ILE A 308 -1.41 -14.60 -15.36
C ILE A 308 -0.27 -14.46 -16.36
N VAL A 309 -0.23 -13.33 -17.06
CA VAL A 309 0.82 -13.02 -18.02
C VAL A 309 1.67 -11.88 -17.46
N SER A 310 2.97 -12.08 -17.44
CA SER A 310 3.95 -11.07 -17.08
C SER A 310 5.04 -11.00 -18.15
N ALA A 311 5.68 -9.86 -18.29
CA ALA A 311 6.80 -9.70 -19.19
C ALA A 311 7.94 -8.92 -18.52
N LYS A 312 9.16 -9.16 -18.96
CA LYS A 312 10.36 -8.50 -18.51
C LYS A 312 11.22 -8.07 -19.69
N TYR A 313 11.90 -6.96 -19.54
CA TYR A 313 13.00 -6.58 -20.41
C TYR A 313 14.19 -7.54 -20.30
N PRO A 314 15.14 -7.54 -21.23
CA PRO A 314 16.36 -8.34 -21.12
C PRO A 314 17.20 -8.03 -19.87
N ASP A 315 17.09 -6.82 -19.32
CA ASP A 315 17.74 -6.37 -18.08
C ASP A 315 17.03 -6.86 -16.80
N GLY A 316 15.91 -7.60 -16.93
CA GLY A 316 15.14 -8.15 -15.82
C GLY A 316 14.07 -7.23 -15.25
N LYS A 317 13.98 -5.96 -15.67
CA LYS A 317 12.92 -5.03 -15.24
C LYS A 317 11.56 -5.45 -15.77
N ALA A 318 10.50 -5.16 -15.02
CA ALA A 318 9.12 -5.46 -15.44
C ALA A 318 8.72 -4.63 -16.67
N PHE A 319 8.17 -5.31 -17.69
CA PHE A 319 7.57 -4.70 -18.87
C PHE A 319 6.04 -4.66 -18.75
N PRO A 320 5.39 -3.52 -18.93
CA PRO A 320 3.93 -3.42 -18.87
C PRO A 320 3.29 -4.06 -20.10
N ILE A 321 2.81 -5.30 -19.95
CA ILE A 321 2.23 -6.07 -21.06
C ILE A 321 0.71 -5.87 -21.13
N LYS A 322 0.21 -5.56 -22.34
CA LYS A 322 -1.21 -5.56 -22.68
C LYS A 322 -1.50 -6.79 -23.56
N TYR A 323 -2.42 -7.64 -23.12
CA TYR A 323 -2.75 -8.86 -23.83
C TYR A 323 -4.25 -9.16 -23.85
N LYS A 324 -4.69 -9.98 -24.80
CA LYS A 324 -6.04 -10.53 -24.89
C LYS A 324 -5.94 -12.05 -25.02
N VAL A 325 -6.70 -12.80 -24.24
CA VAL A 325 -6.80 -14.26 -24.37
C VAL A 325 -7.62 -14.57 -25.61
N ARG A 326 -7.06 -15.35 -26.54
CA ARG A 326 -7.74 -15.80 -27.76
C ARG A 326 -8.48 -17.12 -27.55
N ASP A 327 -7.77 -18.09 -26.99
CA ASP A 327 -8.27 -19.43 -26.69
C ASP A 327 -7.54 -20.00 -25.46
N ASP A 328 -7.80 -21.28 -25.12
CA ASP A 328 -7.23 -21.93 -23.94
C ASP A 328 -5.70 -22.11 -23.99
N ASN A 329 -5.09 -21.91 -25.16
CA ASN A 329 -3.65 -22.11 -25.37
C ASN A 329 -2.94 -20.86 -25.91
N THR A 330 -3.66 -19.83 -26.37
CA THR A 330 -3.07 -18.72 -27.12
C THR A 330 -3.50 -17.38 -26.57
N ILE A 331 -2.54 -16.48 -26.40
CA ILE A 331 -2.75 -15.06 -26.12
C ILE A 331 -2.28 -14.20 -27.29
N ARG A 332 -2.90 -13.03 -27.45
CA ARG A 332 -2.42 -11.96 -28.34
C ARG A 332 -1.87 -10.81 -27.51
N ILE A 333 -0.67 -10.37 -27.83
CA ILE A 333 -0.03 -9.23 -27.21
C ILE A 333 -0.38 -8.00 -28.04
N LEU A 334 -0.88 -6.96 -27.37
CA LEU A 334 -1.45 -5.75 -27.97
C LEU A 334 -0.60 -4.50 -27.71
N ASN A 335 0.62 -4.67 -27.21
CA ASN A 335 1.49 -3.53 -26.93
C ASN A 335 1.92 -2.86 -28.26
N LYS A 336 1.75 -1.54 -28.32
CA LYS A 336 2.37 -0.72 -29.34
C LYS A 336 3.75 -0.30 -28.86
N VAL A 337 4.76 -0.49 -29.68
CA VAL A 337 6.16 -0.11 -29.43
C VAL A 337 6.66 0.75 -30.60
N ASP A 338 7.51 1.70 -30.32
CA ASP A 338 8.03 2.64 -31.34
C ASP A 338 9.22 2.04 -32.10
N SER A 339 9.89 1.05 -31.54
CA SER A 339 11.02 0.33 -32.13
C SER A 339 10.97 -1.15 -31.75
N ALA A 340 11.62 -1.98 -32.57
CA ALA A 340 11.73 -3.43 -32.29
C ALA A 340 12.46 -3.66 -30.96
N MET A 341 11.84 -4.44 -30.06
CA MET A 341 12.42 -4.78 -28.76
C MET A 341 12.16 -6.21 -28.35
N ASN A 342 13.13 -6.81 -27.69
CA ASN A 342 12.99 -8.16 -27.13
C ASN A 342 12.42 -8.09 -25.71
N VAL A 343 11.45 -8.93 -25.42
CA VAL A 343 10.87 -9.10 -24.09
C VAL A 343 10.69 -10.58 -23.77
N LYS A 344 10.91 -10.95 -22.53
CA LYS A 344 10.67 -12.31 -22.03
C LYS A 344 9.27 -12.37 -21.44
N VAL A 345 8.37 -13.11 -22.07
CA VAL A 345 6.99 -13.31 -21.63
C VAL A 345 6.87 -14.59 -20.84
N SER A 346 6.28 -14.50 -19.64
CA SER A 346 5.96 -15.62 -18.77
C SER A 346 4.44 -15.77 -18.63
N VAL A 347 3.92 -16.99 -18.82
CA VAL A 347 2.51 -17.32 -18.69
C VAL A 347 2.34 -18.41 -17.63
N ILE A 348 1.60 -18.12 -16.58
CA ILE A 348 1.31 -19.05 -15.49
C ILE A 348 -0.19 -19.32 -15.45
N ALA A 349 -0.59 -20.57 -15.39
CA ALA A 349 -1.98 -20.94 -15.16
C ALA A 349 -2.37 -20.57 -13.74
N LYS A 350 -3.46 -19.81 -13.58
CA LYS A 350 -4.03 -19.48 -12.28
C LYS A 350 -4.75 -20.72 -11.75
N GLU A 351 -4.28 -21.27 -10.64
CA GLU A 351 -4.97 -22.37 -9.97
C GLU A 351 -6.40 -21.93 -9.62
N PRO A 352 -7.41 -22.81 -9.75
CA PRO A 352 -8.71 -22.52 -9.15
C PRO A 352 -8.47 -22.31 -7.65
N LEU A 353 -9.01 -21.21 -7.12
CA LEU A 353 -9.05 -20.98 -5.68
C LEU A 353 -9.63 -22.25 -5.06
N GLY A 354 -8.81 -22.98 -4.28
CA GLY A 354 -9.23 -24.17 -3.58
C GLY A 354 -10.48 -23.87 -2.77
N GLU A 355 -11.43 -24.81 -2.85
CA GLU A 355 -12.67 -24.82 -2.08
C GLU A 355 -12.42 -24.79 -0.57
#